data_c14f4ec8dac864472494fd0b78ace3be
#
_entry.id   c14f4ec8dac864472494fd0b78ace3be
#
_cell.length_a   1.000
_cell.length_b   1.000
_cell.length_c   1.000
_cell.angle_alpha   90.00
_cell.angle_beta   90.00
_cell.angle_gamma   90.00
#
_symmetry.space_group_name_H-M   'P 1'
#
loop_
_entity.id
_entity.type
_entity.pdbx_description
1 polymer ?
#
loop_
_entity_poly.entity_id
_entity_poly.type
_entity_poly.pdbx_seq_one_letter_code
_entity_poly.pdbx_strand_id
1 'polypeptide(L)'
;MPTKIPNLLVNGGNGIAVGMATNIPTHNLGEVIDGCCAYIDNPDIDTDGLMQYIPAPDFPTGATIYGIQGVKDAYETGKGRIVVRATAEIESGESHDKIVITEIPYGVNKEQLVMAIADLAKEGKVDGIANVNDESGRQGMRIVVDVKRDSNANVLLNKLFKMTALQSSFSVNCIALVNGRPRLLSLKECVKYFVDHRHDVTIRRTQFELKKAQERAHILEGLIIACDNIDEVVHIIRASKTPSDAQRNLEKRFELDELQSKAIVDMRLSQLTGLRLEQLHNEFNELMKTIDYLNQILNDPELCKKVMKDELNEVKEK
;
A
#
# COMPACT_ATOMS: atom_id res chain seq x y z
N MET A 1 5.46 4.71 -11.27
CA MET A 1 6.16 4.48 -9.99
C MET A 1 5.55 3.25 -9.34
N PRO A 2 6.32 2.26 -8.88
CA PRO A 2 5.77 1.09 -8.22
C PRO A 2 5.04 1.47 -6.94
N THR A 3 3.91 0.82 -6.66
CA THR A 3 3.18 1.06 -5.41
C THR A 3 3.97 0.55 -4.21
N LYS A 4 3.90 1.28 -3.09
CA LYS A 4 4.51 0.86 -1.82
C LYS A 4 3.59 -0.03 -0.99
N ILE A 5 2.29 -0.01 -1.27
CA ILE A 5 1.25 -0.73 -0.53
C ILE A 5 0.53 -1.74 -1.43
N PRO A 6 -0.08 -2.80 -0.87
CA PRO A 6 -0.88 -3.77 -1.60
C PRO A 6 -2.24 -3.20 -2.03
N ASN A 7 -2.19 -2.23 -2.95
CA ASN A 7 -3.31 -1.37 -3.34
C ASN A 7 -4.56 -2.15 -3.79
N LEU A 8 -4.37 -3.33 -4.43
CA LEU A 8 -5.48 -4.17 -4.88
C LEU A 8 -6.37 -4.64 -3.72
N LEU A 9 -5.76 -4.99 -2.59
CA LEU A 9 -6.49 -5.42 -1.39
C LEU A 9 -6.98 -4.22 -0.57
N VAL A 10 -6.16 -3.19 -0.38
CA VAL A 10 -6.50 -2.04 0.46
C VAL A 10 -7.66 -1.25 -0.12
N ASN A 11 -7.57 -0.85 -1.39
CA ASN A 11 -8.60 -0.05 -2.04
C ASN A 11 -9.66 -0.88 -2.78
N GLY A 12 -9.42 -2.18 -2.93
CA GLY A 12 -10.31 -3.03 -3.70
C GLY A 12 -10.41 -2.63 -5.18
N GLY A 13 -11.45 -3.09 -5.84
CA GLY A 13 -11.73 -2.72 -7.22
C GLY A 13 -13.04 -3.30 -7.73
N ASN A 14 -13.75 -2.51 -8.51
CA ASN A 14 -14.96 -2.94 -9.20
C ASN A 14 -14.82 -2.60 -10.68
N GLY A 15 -15.10 -3.57 -11.54
CA GLY A 15 -15.02 -3.37 -12.98
C GLY A 15 -15.78 -4.43 -13.75
N ILE A 16 -16.45 -3.98 -14.82
CA ILE A 16 -17.23 -4.84 -15.71
C ILE A 16 -16.58 -4.79 -17.09
N ALA A 17 -16.22 -5.96 -17.61
CA ALA A 17 -15.73 -6.13 -18.96
C ALA A 17 -16.60 -7.13 -19.73
N VAL A 18 -16.36 -7.27 -21.03
CA VAL A 18 -17.07 -8.28 -21.83
C VAL A 18 -16.58 -9.68 -21.42
N GLY A 19 -17.50 -10.49 -20.94
CA GLY A 19 -17.22 -11.87 -20.54
C GLY A 19 -16.58 -12.05 -19.15
N MET A 20 -16.26 -10.96 -18.42
CA MET A 20 -15.72 -11.05 -17.06
C MET A 20 -16.04 -9.80 -16.24
N ALA A 21 -16.12 -9.96 -14.93
CA ALA A 21 -16.27 -8.86 -14.00
C ALA A 21 -15.36 -9.08 -12.79
N THR A 22 -14.87 -8.01 -12.19
CA THR A 22 -14.14 -8.06 -10.92
C THR A 22 -14.89 -7.26 -9.87
N ASN A 23 -14.89 -7.76 -8.64
CA ASN A 23 -15.46 -7.08 -7.48
C ASN A 23 -14.66 -7.48 -6.24
N ILE A 24 -13.66 -6.70 -5.94
CA ILE A 24 -12.69 -6.95 -4.86
C ILE A 24 -13.02 -5.99 -3.72
N PRO A 25 -13.31 -6.50 -2.51
CA PRO A 25 -13.60 -5.65 -1.36
C PRO A 25 -12.35 -4.92 -0.87
N THR A 26 -12.56 -3.83 -0.16
CA THR A 26 -11.53 -3.08 0.54
C THR A 26 -11.11 -3.78 1.83
N HIS A 27 -9.87 -3.51 2.28
CA HIS A 27 -9.33 -4.08 3.52
C HIS A 27 -8.57 -3.01 4.31
N ASN A 28 -8.41 -3.23 5.60
CA ASN A 28 -7.61 -2.37 6.46
C ASN A 28 -6.12 -2.43 6.05
N LEU A 29 -5.51 -1.24 5.89
CA LEU A 29 -4.11 -1.13 5.46
C LEU A 29 -3.14 -1.83 6.43
N GLY A 30 -3.32 -1.61 7.74
CA GLY A 30 -2.46 -2.20 8.77
C GLY A 30 -2.52 -3.72 8.76
N GLU A 31 -3.74 -4.28 8.70
CA GLU A 31 -3.98 -5.73 8.65
C GLU A 31 -3.35 -6.37 7.40
N VAL A 32 -3.50 -5.72 6.24
CA VAL A 32 -2.91 -6.24 4.99
C VAL A 32 -1.39 -6.17 5.02
N ILE A 33 -0.80 -5.13 5.61
CA ILE A 33 0.66 -5.05 5.80
C ILE A 33 1.13 -6.17 6.73
N ASP A 34 0.44 -6.41 7.86
CA ASP A 34 0.77 -7.50 8.77
C ASP A 34 0.70 -8.87 8.09
N GLY A 35 -0.33 -9.08 7.28
CA GLY A 35 -0.45 -10.28 6.44
C GLY A 35 0.68 -10.44 5.42
N CYS A 36 1.11 -9.35 4.79
CA CYS A 36 2.27 -9.37 3.89
C CYS A 36 3.57 -9.70 4.65
N CYS A 37 3.78 -9.13 5.83
CA CYS A 37 4.93 -9.43 6.69
C CYS A 37 4.93 -10.89 7.12
N ALA A 38 3.78 -11.43 7.53
CA ALA A 38 3.63 -12.84 7.90
C ALA A 38 3.94 -13.77 6.72
N TYR A 39 3.52 -13.41 5.49
CA TYR A 39 3.85 -14.16 4.29
C TYR A 39 5.35 -14.11 3.94
N ILE A 40 6.02 -12.96 4.14
CA ILE A 40 7.48 -12.83 3.93
C ILE A 40 8.24 -13.76 4.88
N ASP A 41 7.78 -13.89 6.13
CA ASP A 41 8.40 -14.77 7.13
C ASP A 41 8.09 -16.25 6.89
N ASN A 42 6.89 -16.57 6.44
CA ASN A 42 6.43 -17.93 6.15
C ASN A 42 5.66 -17.98 4.82
N PRO A 43 6.32 -18.23 3.68
CA PRO A 43 5.66 -18.35 2.37
C PRO A 43 4.66 -19.51 2.27
N ASP A 44 4.74 -20.49 3.16
CA ASP A 44 3.84 -21.65 3.19
C ASP A 44 2.58 -21.40 4.03
N ILE A 45 2.44 -20.22 4.66
CA ILE A 45 1.25 -19.84 5.42
C ILE A 45 -0.03 -20.10 4.60
N ASP A 46 -1.01 -20.75 5.19
CA ASP A 46 -2.29 -21.03 4.56
C ASP A 46 -3.28 -19.86 4.72
N THR A 47 -4.48 -20.02 4.18
CA THR A 47 -5.52 -18.99 4.27
C THR A 47 -5.96 -18.76 5.71
N ASP A 48 -6.09 -19.80 6.51
CA ASP A 48 -6.48 -19.70 7.92
C ASP A 48 -5.41 -18.95 8.74
N GLY A 49 -4.13 -19.17 8.44
CA GLY A 49 -3.02 -18.44 9.03
C GLY A 49 -3.01 -16.97 8.63
N LEU A 50 -3.28 -16.64 7.35
CA LEU A 50 -3.41 -15.27 6.89
C LEU A 50 -4.63 -14.56 7.50
N MET A 51 -5.72 -15.27 7.75
CA MET A 51 -6.91 -14.72 8.42
C MET A 51 -6.68 -14.31 9.87
N GLN A 52 -5.59 -14.72 10.50
CA GLN A 52 -5.21 -14.20 11.83
C GLN A 52 -4.74 -12.73 11.73
N TYR A 53 -4.25 -12.30 10.60
CA TYR A 53 -3.78 -10.93 10.33
C TYR A 53 -4.80 -10.12 9.52
N ILE A 54 -5.49 -10.76 8.57
CA ILE A 54 -6.53 -10.16 7.70
C ILE A 54 -7.84 -10.91 7.93
N PRO A 55 -8.56 -10.63 9.02
CA PRO A 55 -9.71 -11.45 9.43
C PRO A 55 -10.89 -11.36 8.46
N ALA A 56 -11.12 -10.18 7.88
CA ALA A 56 -12.21 -9.92 6.95
C ALA A 56 -11.98 -8.62 6.16
N PRO A 57 -12.73 -8.39 5.08
CA PRO A 57 -12.78 -7.09 4.43
C PRO A 57 -13.23 -5.97 5.38
N ASP A 58 -12.70 -4.77 5.17
CA ASP A 58 -13.04 -3.56 5.91
C ASP A 58 -13.65 -2.53 4.93
N PHE A 59 -14.94 -2.27 5.09
CA PHE A 59 -15.66 -1.37 4.20
C PHE A 59 -15.63 0.07 4.70
N PRO A 60 -15.42 1.07 3.83
CA PRO A 60 -15.32 2.47 4.24
C PRO A 60 -16.62 3.05 4.80
N THR A 61 -17.74 2.36 4.61
CA THR A 61 -19.06 2.73 5.17
C THR A 61 -19.34 2.08 6.52
N GLY A 62 -18.39 1.34 7.08
CA GLY A 62 -18.59 0.55 8.30
C GLY A 62 -19.54 -0.62 8.08
N ALA A 63 -20.46 -0.83 8.98
CA ALA A 63 -21.38 -1.96 9.05
C ALA A 63 -20.73 -3.28 9.51
N THR A 64 -21.53 -4.29 9.80
CA THR A 64 -21.09 -5.56 10.38
C THR A 64 -21.17 -6.69 9.37
N ILE A 65 -20.08 -7.45 9.20
CA ILE A 65 -20.08 -8.69 8.44
C ILE A 65 -20.78 -9.77 9.26
N TYR A 66 -21.80 -10.40 8.66
CA TYR A 66 -22.61 -11.42 9.33
C TYR A 66 -22.30 -12.81 8.80
N GLY A 67 -21.53 -13.57 9.59
CA GLY A 67 -21.07 -14.90 9.25
C GLY A 67 -19.72 -14.90 8.51
N ILE A 68 -18.81 -15.78 8.96
CA ILE A 68 -17.43 -15.86 8.46
C ILE A 68 -17.29 -16.72 7.19
N GLN A 69 -18.23 -17.65 6.93
CA GLN A 69 -18.08 -18.62 5.86
C GLN A 69 -17.90 -17.97 4.47
N GLY A 70 -18.69 -16.92 4.19
CA GLY A 70 -18.57 -16.22 2.89
C GLY A 70 -17.23 -15.47 2.71
N VAL A 71 -16.61 -15.04 3.81
CA VAL A 71 -15.26 -14.46 3.80
C VAL A 71 -14.23 -15.56 3.53
N LYS A 72 -14.34 -16.68 4.23
CA LYS A 72 -13.44 -17.82 4.06
C LYS A 72 -13.47 -18.36 2.63
N ASP A 73 -14.67 -18.56 2.07
CA ASP A 73 -14.85 -18.99 0.68
C ASP A 73 -14.19 -18.00 -0.29
N ALA A 74 -14.38 -16.68 -0.06
CA ALA A 74 -13.77 -15.63 -0.88
C ALA A 74 -12.23 -15.63 -0.80
N TYR A 75 -11.68 -15.85 0.37
CA TYR A 75 -10.24 -15.86 0.60
C TYR A 75 -9.56 -17.12 0.06
N GLU A 76 -10.22 -18.27 0.15
CA GLU A 76 -9.70 -19.52 -0.39
C GLU A 76 -9.81 -19.61 -1.92
N THR A 77 -10.95 -19.20 -2.48
CA THR A 77 -11.26 -19.46 -3.89
C THR A 77 -11.22 -18.22 -4.78
N GLY A 78 -11.15 -17.03 -4.20
CA GLY A 78 -11.32 -15.75 -4.90
C GLY A 78 -12.79 -15.43 -5.19
N LYS A 79 -13.75 -16.28 -4.80
CA LYS A 79 -15.20 -16.05 -4.94
C LYS A 79 -15.90 -16.36 -3.64
N GLY A 80 -16.79 -15.45 -3.23
CA GLY A 80 -17.58 -15.62 -2.02
C GLY A 80 -18.73 -14.64 -1.94
N ARG A 81 -19.68 -14.92 -1.07
CA ARG A 81 -20.80 -14.05 -0.78
C ARG A 81 -20.76 -13.63 0.67
N ILE A 82 -20.36 -12.38 0.90
CA ILE A 82 -20.26 -11.78 2.23
C ILE A 82 -21.57 -11.10 2.56
N VAL A 83 -22.18 -11.44 3.67
CA VAL A 83 -23.40 -10.78 4.16
C VAL A 83 -22.98 -9.62 5.05
N VAL A 84 -23.46 -8.42 4.72
CA VAL A 84 -23.17 -7.19 5.49
C VAL A 84 -24.50 -6.64 6.02
N ARG A 85 -24.50 -6.34 7.32
CA ARG A 85 -25.63 -5.73 8.03
C ARG A 85 -25.31 -4.34 8.50
N ALA A 86 -26.28 -3.45 8.38
CA ALA A 86 -26.24 -2.13 8.98
C ALA A 86 -25.97 -2.20 10.49
N THR A 87 -25.22 -1.25 11.02
CA THR A 87 -25.09 -1.05 12.47
C THR A 87 -26.32 -0.30 12.94
N ALA A 88 -27.10 -0.94 13.82
CA ALA A 88 -28.34 -0.40 14.34
C ALA A 88 -28.45 -0.67 15.84
N GLU A 89 -28.85 0.34 16.59
CA GLU A 89 -29.07 0.30 18.03
C GLU A 89 -30.54 0.61 18.35
N ILE A 90 -31.04 0.06 19.45
CA ILE A 90 -32.37 0.35 19.95
C ILE A 90 -32.27 1.30 21.12
N GLU A 91 -32.72 2.53 20.94
CA GLU A 91 -32.86 3.53 21.99
C GLU A 91 -34.26 3.43 22.61
N SER A 92 -34.33 3.07 23.89
CA SER A 92 -35.59 3.06 24.62
C SER A 92 -36.00 4.47 25.04
N GLY A 93 -37.16 4.92 24.59
CA GLY A 93 -37.74 6.21 24.93
C GLY A 93 -38.87 6.10 25.95
N GLU A 94 -39.22 7.21 26.62
CA GLU A 94 -40.34 7.24 27.59
C GLU A 94 -41.71 6.86 26.98
N SER A 95 -41.90 7.15 25.70
CA SER A 95 -43.17 6.91 24.99
C SER A 95 -43.14 5.77 23.99
N HIS A 96 -42.01 5.53 23.33
CA HIS A 96 -41.79 4.52 22.32
C HIS A 96 -40.31 4.28 22.05
N ASP A 97 -39.96 3.08 21.61
CA ASP A 97 -38.59 2.75 21.23
C ASP A 97 -38.24 3.33 19.86
N LYS A 98 -36.96 3.56 19.64
CA LYS A 98 -36.40 3.99 18.35
C LYS A 98 -35.32 3.03 17.90
N ILE A 99 -35.33 2.69 16.61
CA ILE A 99 -34.23 1.99 15.97
C ILE A 99 -33.37 3.03 15.29
N VAL A 100 -32.15 3.19 15.75
CA VAL A 100 -31.19 4.17 15.21
C VAL A 100 -30.14 3.43 14.40
N ILE A 101 -30.02 3.78 13.13
CA ILE A 101 -29.10 3.19 12.18
C ILE A 101 -28.00 4.21 11.92
N THR A 102 -26.76 3.85 12.26
CA THR A 102 -25.58 4.71 12.15
C THR A 102 -24.68 4.35 10.97
N GLU A 103 -24.75 3.10 10.48
CA GLU A 103 -23.96 2.62 9.35
C GLU A 103 -24.83 1.74 8.46
N ILE A 104 -24.59 1.80 7.13
CA ILE A 104 -25.32 1.00 6.15
C ILE A 104 -24.34 0.17 5.31
N PRO A 105 -24.78 -0.96 4.72
CA PRO A 105 -23.91 -1.79 3.92
C PRO A 105 -23.31 -1.04 2.74
N TYR A 106 -22.07 -1.39 2.39
CA TYR A 106 -21.33 -0.78 1.30
C TYR A 106 -22.10 -0.86 -0.03
N GLY A 107 -22.18 0.28 -0.74
CA GLY A 107 -22.88 0.40 -2.02
C GLY A 107 -24.38 0.59 -1.91
N VAL A 108 -24.97 0.64 -0.72
CA VAL A 108 -26.39 0.93 -0.51
C VAL A 108 -26.63 2.44 -0.55
N ASN A 109 -27.62 2.86 -1.33
CA ASN A 109 -28.04 4.27 -1.36
C ASN A 109 -28.95 4.55 -0.17
N LYS A 110 -28.53 5.53 0.68
CA LYS A 110 -29.26 5.90 1.90
C LYS A 110 -30.68 6.37 1.64
N GLU A 111 -30.89 7.24 0.67
CA GLU A 111 -32.21 7.80 0.36
C GLU A 111 -33.19 6.70 -0.09
N GLN A 112 -32.74 5.83 -0.99
CA GLN A 112 -33.57 4.69 -1.44
C GLN A 112 -33.86 3.72 -0.29
N LEU A 113 -32.93 3.52 0.64
CA LEU A 113 -33.15 2.70 1.82
C LEU A 113 -34.23 3.30 2.74
N VAL A 114 -34.15 4.60 3.04
CA VAL A 114 -35.17 5.30 3.85
C VAL A 114 -36.54 5.23 3.20
N MET A 115 -36.62 5.46 1.88
CA MET A 115 -37.89 5.32 1.12
C MET A 115 -38.43 3.90 1.18
N ALA A 116 -37.60 2.88 0.98
CA ALA A 116 -38.00 1.47 1.04
C ALA A 116 -38.57 1.10 2.42
N ILE A 117 -37.97 1.59 3.51
CA ILE A 117 -38.48 1.36 4.88
C ILE A 117 -39.84 2.04 5.06
N ALA A 118 -39.99 3.28 4.58
CA ALA A 118 -41.26 4.01 4.65
C ALA A 118 -42.37 3.35 3.82
N ASP A 119 -42.05 2.81 2.64
CA ASP A 119 -43.00 2.12 1.78
C ASP A 119 -43.49 0.81 2.40
N LEU A 120 -42.63 0.05 3.09
CA LEU A 120 -43.04 -1.15 3.84
C LEU A 120 -44.09 -0.82 4.92
N ALA A 121 -44.00 0.34 5.56
CA ALA A 121 -44.97 0.81 6.53
C ALA A 121 -46.32 1.20 5.82
N LYS A 122 -46.25 1.94 4.74
CA LYS A 122 -47.42 2.39 3.97
C LYS A 122 -48.19 1.22 3.36
N GLU A 123 -47.49 0.24 2.82
CA GLU A 123 -48.08 -0.96 2.20
C GLU A 123 -48.59 -1.99 3.21
N GLY A 124 -48.37 -1.76 4.52
CA GLY A 124 -48.79 -2.67 5.56
C GLY A 124 -48.04 -4.01 5.59
N LYS A 125 -46.90 -4.10 4.88
CA LYS A 125 -46.03 -5.30 4.85
C LYS A 125 -45.27 -5.54 6.16
N VAL A 126 -45.00 -4.45 6.87
CA VAL A 126 -44.31 -4.48 8.19
C VAL A 126 -45.10 -3.60 9.14
N ASP A 127 -45.74 -4.24 10.12
CA ASP A 127 -46.36 -3.53 11.23
C ASP A 127 -45.28 -3.15 12.24
N GLY A 128 -45.56 -2.05 12.96
CA GLY A 128 -44.69 -1.59 14.03
C GLY A 128 -43.85 -0.34 13.70
N ILE A 129 -43.83 0.10 12.45
CA ILE A 129 -43.18 1.38 12.10
C ILE A 129 -44.20 2.52 12.33
N ALA A 130 -43.83 3.49 13.15
CA ALA A 130 -44.63 4.71 13.35
C ALA A 130 -44.17 5.83 12.37
N ASN A 131 -42.88 6.04 12.28
CA ASN A 131 -42.29 7.03 11.40
C ASN A 131 -40.85 6.66 11.01
N VAL A 132 -40.30 7.27 9.96
CA VAL A 132 -38.90 7.11 9.52
C VAL A 132 -38.35 8.48 9.19
N ASN A 133 -37.28 8.85 9.87
CA ASN A 133 -36.61 10.15 9.73
C ASN A 133 -35.14 9.97 9.38
N ASP A 134 -34.62 10.83 8.50
CA ASP A 134 -33.19 10.97 8.28
C ASP A 134 -32.68 12.18 9.10
N GLU A 135 -32.02 11.90 10.19
CA GLU A 135 -31.41 12.89 11.10
C GLU A 135 -29.92 13.06 10.86
N SER A 136 -29.41 12.56 9.72
CA SER A 136 -27.98 12.63 9.40
C SER A 136 -27.48 14.08 9.33
N GLY A 137 -26.32 14.35 9.90
CA GLY A 137 -25.75 15.69 9.98
C GLY A 137 -24.22 15.67 10.05
N ARG A 138 -23.63 16.74 10.59
CA ARG A 138 -22.17 16.87 10.74
C ARG A 138 -21.55 15.82 11.66
N GLN A 139 -22.34 15.19 12.52
CA GLN A 139 -21.91 14.14 13.45
C GLN A 139 -21.90 12.75 12.82
N GLY A 140 -22.37 12.62 11.59
CA GLY A 140 -22.43 11.34 10.86
C GLY A 140 -23.82 10.96 10.39
N MET A 141 -23.95 9.72 9.95
CA MET A 141 -25.21 9.14 9.51
C MET A 141 -26.08 8.78 10.72
N ARG A 142 -27.36 9.15 10.65
CA ARG A 142 -28.36 8.80 11.66
C ARG A 142 -29.73 8.66 11.00
N ILE A 143 -30.19 7.45 10.75
CA ILE A 143 -31.53 7.14 10.30
C ILE A 143 -32.31 6.62 11.49
N VAL A 144 -33.44 7.22 11.80
CA VAL A 144 -34.27 6.89 12.96
C VAL A 144 -35.59 6.30 12.49
N VAL A 145 -35.90 5.09 12.97
CA VAL A 145 -37.19 4.45 12.79
C VAL A 145 -37.93 4.44 14.11
N ASP A 146 -38.98 5.24 14.24
CA ASP A 146 -39.84 5.25 15.42
C ASP A 146 -40.72 3.99 15.45
N VAL A 147 -40.71 3.28 16.58
CA VAL A 147 -41.45 2.03 16.76
C VAL A 147 -42.79 2.32 17.41
N LYS A 148 -43.89 1.69 16.94
CA LYS A 148 -45.22 1.80 17.58
C LYS A 148 -45.18 1.18 19.00
N ARG A 149 -45.97 1.75 19.94
CA ARG A 149 -45.98 1.35 21.33
C ARG A 149 -46.25 -0.14 21.60
N ASP A 150 -47.07 -0.74 20.76
CA ASP A 150 -47.49 -2.15 20.85
C ASP A 150 -46.56 -3.12 20.10
N SER A 151 -45.41 -2.64 19.63
CA SER A 151 -44.51 -3.43 18.79
C SER A 151 -43.16 -3.61 19.47
N ASN A 152 -42.54 -4.77 19.25
CA ASN A 152 -41.21 -5.06 19.74
C ASN A 152 -40.15 -4.63 18.74
N ALA A 153 -39.26 -3.70 19.17
CA ALA A 153 -38.23 -3.13 18.33
C ALA A 153 -37.24 -4.18 17.77
N ASN A 154 -36.89 -5.21 18.54
CA ASN A 154 -35.99 -6.27 18.07
C ASN A 154 -36.62 -7.10 16.94
N VAL A 155 -37.92 -7.43 17.09
CA VAL A 155 -38.65 -8.17 16.06
C VAL A 155 -38.78 -7.33 14.79
N LEU A 156 -39.05 -6.05 14.95
CA LEU A 156 -39.12 -5.09 13.85
C LEU A 156 -37.77 -4.99 13.11
N LEU A 157 -36.68 -4.78 13.84
CA LEU A 157 -35.33 -4.70 13.28
C LEU A 157 -34.98 -5.98 12.49
N ASN A 158 -35.31 -7.15 13.01
CA ASN A 158 -35.09 -8.42 12.31
C ASN A 158 -35.93 -8.55 11.01
N LYS A 159 -37.15 -7.99 10.98
CA LYS A 159 -37.96 -7.91 9.76
C LYS A 159 -37.33 -6.94 8.74
N LEU A 160 -36.86 -5.80 9.20
CA LEU A 160 -36.18 -4.81 8.35
C LEU A 160 -34.90 -5.37 7.71
N PHE A 161 -34.08 -6.13 8.45
CA PHE A 161 -32.92 -6.82 7.86
C PHE A 161 -33.32 -7.82 6.76
N LYS A 162 -34.46 -8.47 6.87
CA LYS A 162 -34.91 -9.44 5.86
C LYS A 162 -35.56 -8.80 4.63
N MET A 163 -36.18 -7.64 4.77
CA MET A 163 -37.04 -7.04 3.77
C MET A 163 -36.44 -5.79 3.11
N THR A 164 -35.30 -5.31 3.59
CA THR A 164 -34.64 -4.10 3.07
C THR A 164 -33.15 -4.30 2.86
N ALA A 165 -32.51 -3.32 2.24
CA ALA A 165 -31.07 -3.29 2.05
C ALA A 165 -30.26 -2.98 3.35
N LEU A 166 -30.91 -2.94 4.54
CA LEU A 166 -30.21 -2.96 5.83
C LEU A 166 -29.35 -4.22 6.01
N GLN A 167 -29.72 -5.30 5.33
CA GLN A 167 -28.85 -6.45 5.13
C GLN A 167 -28.68 -6.64 3.63
N SER A 168 -27.44 -6.57 3.17
CA SER A 168 -27.07 -6.75 1.78
C SER A 168 -25.99 -7.82 1.64
N SER A 169 -25.79 -8.33 0.44
CA SER A 169 -24.70 -9.26 0.18
C SER A 169 -23.71 -8.65 -0.80
N PHE A 170 -22.43 -8.66 -0.42
CA PHE A 170 -21.32 -8.31 -1.29
C PHE A 170 -20.79 -9.58 -1.96
N SER A 171 -20.91 -9.67 -3.28
CA SER A 171 -20.43 -10.82 -4.05
C SER A 171 -18.96 -10.57 -4.45
N VAL A 172 -18.04 -11.25 -3.78
CA VAL A 172 -16.62 -11.17 -4.10
C VAL A 172 -16.31 -11.94 -5.38
N ASN A 173 -15.56 -11.32 -6.27
CA ASN A 173 -14.99 -11.94 -7.47
C ASN A 173 -13.61 -11.33 -7.72
N CYS A 174 -12.57 -11.96 -7.18
CA CYS A 174 -11.22 -11.43 -7.18
C CYS A 174 -10.48 -11.78 -8.48
N ILE A 175 -10.93 -11.21 -9.60
CA ILE A 175 -10.23 -11.34 -10.89
C ILE A 175 -9.26 -10.18 -11.03
N ALA A 176 -7.97 -10.52 -11.21
CA ALA A 176 -6.91 -9.55 -11.46
C ALA A 176 -5.99 -10.01 -12.60
N LEU A 177 -5.19 -9.09 -13.13
CA LEU A 177 -4.23 -9.41 -14.18
C LEU A 177 -2.91 -9.87 -13.58
N VAL A 178 -2.51 -11.10 -13.89
CA VAL A 178 -1.19 -11.64 -13.57
C VAL A 178 -0.44 -11.84 -14.88
N ASN A 179 0.65 -11.11 -15.05
CA ASN A 179 1.45 -11.13 -16.30
C ASN A 179 0.58 -10.87 -17.56
N GLY A 180 -0.35 -9.92 -17.47
CA GLY A 180 -1.23 -9.53 -18.57
C GLY A 180 -2.40 -10.49 -18.84
N ARG A 181 -2.58 -11.54 -18.03
CA ARG A 181 -3.68 -12.51 -18.16
C ARG A 181 -4.63 -12.41 -16.97
N PRO A 182 -5.96 -12.41 -17.19
CA PRO A 182 -6.92 -12.43 -16.11
C PRO A 182 -6.87 -13.78 -15.36
N ARG A 183 -6.81 -13.70 -14.04
CA ARG A 183 -6.85 -14.85 -13.13
C ARG A 183 -7.76 -14.56 -11.95
N LEU A 184 -8.46 -15.58 -11.50
CA LEU A 184 -9.15 -15.56 -10.22
C LEU A 184 -8.11 -15.85 -9.13
N LEU A 185 -7.99 -14.95 -8.16
CA LEU A 185 -6.94 -15.01 -7.13
C LEU A 185 -7.54 -15.24 -5.75
N SER A 186 -6.93 -16.15 -4.99
CA SER A 186 -7.14 -16.27 -3.54
C SER A 186 -6.47 -15.12 -2.79
N LEU A 187 -6.77 -14.96 -1.50
CA LEU A 187 -6.08 -13.98 -0.64
C LEU A 187 -4.57 -14.23 -0.64
N LYS A 188 -4.16 -15.48 -0.44
CA LYS A 188 -2.75 -15.88 -0.46
C LYS A 188 -2.05 -15.51 -1.77
N GLU A 189 -2.71 -15.73 -2.91
CA GLU A 189 -2.16 -15.36 -4.22
C GLU A 189 -2.03 -13.84 -4.39
N CYS A 190 -3.01 -13.06 -3.91
CA CYS A 190 -2.94 -11.61 -3.95
C CYS A 190 -1.73 -11.09 -3.15
N VAL A 191 -1.54 -11.60 -1.92
CA VAL A 191 -0.39 -11.26 -1.07
C VAL A 191 0.92 -11.70 -1.72
N LYS A 192 0.98 -12.94 -2.21
CA LYS A 192 2.15 -13.49 -2.90
C LYS A 192 2.60 -12.61 -4.06
N TYR A 193 1.71 -12.33 -5.01
CA TYR A 193 2.09 -11.53 -6.19
C TYR A 193 2.51 -10.11 -5.84
N PHE A 194 1.94 -9.53 -4.79
CA PHE A 194 2.39 -8.25 -4.30
C PHE A 194 3.81 -8.34 -3.70
N VAL A 195 4.07 -9.33 -2.84
CA VAL A 195 5.38 -9.53 -2.20
C VAL A 195 6.45 -9.86 -3.24
N ASP A 196 6.16 -10.75 -4.19
CA ASP A 196 7.06 -11.08 -5.30
C ASP A 196 7.41 -9.83 -6.12
N HIS A 197 6.42 -9.00 -6.43
CA HIS A 197 6.65 -7.73 -7.13
C HIS A 197 7.47 -6.75 -6.29
N ARG A 198 7.22 -6.66 -4.98
CA ARG A 198 8.02 -5.80 -4.07
C ARG A 198 9.47 -6.26 -4.00
N HIS A 199 9.70 -7.57 -3.93
CA HIS A 199 11.04 -8.15 -3.97
C HIS A 199 11.77 -7.73 -5.25
N ASP A 200 11.18 -7.94 -6.42
CA ASP A 200 11.72 -7.55 -7.72
C ASP A 200 12.06 -6.04 -7.78
N VAL A 201 11.15 -5.20 -7.31
CA VAL A 201 11.35 -3.74 -7.28
C VAL A 201 12.50 -3.38 -6.34
N THR A 202 12.59 -4.00 -5.17
CA THR A 202 13.66 -3.76 -4.20
C THR A 202 15.03 -4.13 -4.80
N ILE A 203 15.15 -5.31 -5.41
CA ILE A 203 16.38 -5.74 -6.08
C ILE A 203 16.80 -4.75 -7.19
N ARG A 204 15.89 -4.42 -8.10
CA ARG A 204 16.20 -3.49 -9.21
C ARG A 204 16.54 -2.08 -8.73
N ARG A 205 15.87 -1.59 -7.70
CA ARG A 205 16.21 -0.31 -7.08
C ARG A 205 17.60 -0.35 -6.46
N THR A 206 17.91 -1.38 -5.67
CA THR A 206 19.22 -1.55 -5.03
C THR A 206 20.33 -1.65 -6.06
N GLN A 207 20.13 -2.39 -7.16
CA GLN A 207 21.11 -2.46 -8.26
C GLN A 207 21.34 -1.09 -8.92
N PHE A 208 20.27 -0.31 -9.14
CA PHE A 208 20.39 1.02 -9.71
C PHE A 208 21.12 1.99 -8.78
N GLU A 209 20.79 1.97 -7.48
CA GLU A 209 21.45 2.80 -6.46
C GLU A 209 22.92 2.41 -6.30
N LEU A 210 23.20 1.11 -6.30
CA LEU A 210 24.58 0.59 -6.25
C LEU A 210 25.41 1.08 -7.44
N LYS A 211 24.90 0.95 -8.66
CA LYS A 211 25.58 1.42 -9.86
C LYS A 211 25.86 2.93 -9.78
N LYS A 212 24.88 3.73 -9.39
CA LYS A 212 25.02 5.17 -9.22
C LYS A 212 26.03 5.56 -8.15
N ALA A 213 26.04 4.82 -7.02
CA ALA A 213 27.01 5.04 -5.96
C ALA A 213 28.44 4.68 -6.39
N GLN A 214 28.62 3.57 -7.12
CA GLN A 214 29.90 3.15 -7.68
C GLN A 214 30.43 4.15 -8.70
N GLU A 215 29.59 4.63 -9.64
CA GLU A 215 29.97 5.67 -10.61
C GLU A 215 30.43 6.96 -9.92
N ARG A 216 29.75 7.35 -8.84
CA ARG A 216 30.15 8.53 -8.07
C ARG A 216 31.43 8.31 -7.25
N ALA A 217 31.59 7.18 -6.60
CA ALA A 217 32.77 6.82 -5.84
C ALA A 217 34.00 6.77 -6.75
N HIS A 218 33.88 6.21 -7.93
CA HIS A 218 34.93 6.15 -8.94
C HIS A 218 35.44 7.55 -9.37
N ILE A 219 34.52 8.50 -9.58
CA ILE A 219 34.90 9.89 -9.89
C ILE A 219 35.59 10.53 -8.66
N LEU A 220 35.08 10.30 -7.44
CA LEU A 220 35.67 10.86 -6.23
C LEU A 220 37.07 10.32 -5.98
N GLU A 221 37.32 9.05 -6.25
CA GLU A 221 38.68 8.44 -6.15
C GLU A 221 39.68 9.19 -7.03
N GLY A 222 39.35 9.46 -8.29
CA GLY A 222 40.16 10.26 -9.18
C GLY A 222 40.41 11.70 -8.67
N LEU A 223 39.35 12.34 -8.14
CA LEU A 223 39.46 13.69 -7.57
C LEU A 223 40.34 13.72 -6.30
N ILE A 224 40.29 12.71 -5.47
CA ILE A 224 41.16 12.57 -4.27
C ILE A 224 42.59 12.41 -4.70
N ILE A 225 42.91 11.51 -5.67
CA ILE A 225 44.26 11.34 -6.21
C ILE A 225 44.81 12.67 -6.75
N ALA A 226 43.95 13.44 -7.45
CA ALA A 226 44.34 14.75 -7.99
C ALA A 226 44.59 15.79 -6.90
N CYS A 227 43.80 15.81 -5.85
CA CYS A 227 43.97 16.75 -4.73
C CYS A 227 45.19 16.41 -3.88
N ASP A 228 45.50 15.13 -3.68
CA ASP A 228 46.72 14.69 -2.98
C ASP A 228 48.00 15.01 -3.74
N ASN A 229 47.91 15.16 -5.09
CA ASN A 229 49.04 15.47 -5.96
C ASN A 229 48.87 16.80 -6.69
N ILE A 230 48.28 17.80 -6.03
CA ILE A 230 47.76 19.00 -6.68
C ILE A 230 48.82 19.79 -7.45
N ASP A 231 50.05 19.92 -6.92
CA ASP A 231 51.10 20.67 -7.58
C ASP A 231 51.50 20.05 -8.93
N GLU A 232 51.58 18.72 -8.98
CA GLU A 232 51.89 17.98 -10.19
C GLU A 232 50.72 18.04 -11.19
N VAL A 233 49.46 17.93 -10.74
CA VAL A 233 48.26 18.07 -11.58
C VAL A 233 48.21 19.46 -12.23
N VAL A 234 48.43 20.54 -11.48
CA VAL A 234 48.47 21.89 -11.95
C VAL A 234 49.61 22.09 -12.98
N HIS A 235 50.79 21.50 -12.70
CA HIS A 235 51.89 21.55 -13.64
C HIS A 235 51.57 20.88 -14.97
N ILE A 236 50.97 19.70 -14.98
CA ILE A 236 50.59 18.96 -16.18
C ILE A 236 49.53 19.73 -16.96
N ILE A 237 48.49 20.26 -16.30
CA ILE A 237 47.44 21.04 -16.96
C ILE A 237 48.04 22.30 -17.65
N ARG A 238 48.93 23.04 -16.97
CA ARG A 238 49.57 24.24 -17.53
C ARG A 238 50.54 23.95 -18.67
N ALA A 239 51.20 22.78 -18.63
CA ALA A 239 52.11 22.38 -19.71
C ALA A 239 51.39 21.82 -20.94
N SER A 240 50.12 21.49 -20.82
CA SER A 240 49.30 20.95 -21.92
C SER A 240 48.74 22.08 -22.83
N LYS A 241 48.71 21.81 -24.13
CA LYS A 241 48.22 22.81 -25.13
C LYS A 241 46.69 22.84 -25.24
N THR A 242 46.05 21.72 -24.99
CA THR A 242 44.59 21.57 -25.07
C THR A 242 44.04 20.82 -23.85
N PRO A 243 42.77 20.98 -23.48
CA PRO A 243 42.16 20.19 -22.42
C PRO A 243 42.27 18.67 -22.65
N SER A 244 42.13 18.24 -23.91
CA SER A 244 42.26 16.80 -24.26
C SER A 244 43.69 16.30 -24.10
N ASP A 245 44.71 17.13 -24.32
CA ASP A 245 46.10 16.74 -24.01
C ASP A 245 46.35 16.66 -22.52
N ALA A 246 45.76 17.57 -21.74
CA ALA A 246 45.81 17.53 -20.27
C ALA A 246 45.19 16.23 -19.72
N GLN A 247 44.03 15.85 -20.22
CA GLN A 247 43.34 14.57 -19.85
C GLN A 247 44.27 13.38 -20.11
N ARG A 248 44.78 13.22 -21.32
CA ARG A 248 45.69 12.10 -21.67
C ARG A 248 46.96 12.07 -20.84
N ASN A 249 47.50 13.22 -20.49
CA ASN A 249 48.70 13.29 -19.67
C ASN A 249 48.41 12.89 -18.21
N LEU A 250 47.25 13.29 -17.67
CA LEU A 250 46.78 12.87 -16.33
C LEU A 250 46.49 11.38 -16.29
N GLU A 251 45.81 10.82 -17.30
CA GLU A 251 45.52 9.39 -17.44
C GLU A 251 46.83 8.57 -17.36
N LYS A 252 47.84 8.97 -18.17
CA LYS A 252 49.11 8.25 -18.19
C LYS A 252 49.92 8.38 -16.88
N ARG A 253 49.80 9.54 -16.22
CA ARG A 253 50.63 9.81 -15.04
C ARG A 253 50.09 9.17 -13.76
N PHE A 254 48.75 9.19 -13.61
CA PHE A 254 48.06 8.74 -12.40
C PHE A 254 47.25 7.47 -12.60
N GLU A 255 47.37 6.82 -13.77
CA GLU A 255 46.63 5.60 -14.14
C GLU A 255 45.10 5.80 -14.04
N LEU A 256 44.63 7.01 -14.41
CA LEU A 256 43.22 7.38 -14.38
C LEU A 256 42.53 7.00 -15.69
N ASP A 257 41.20 6.84 -15.63
CA ASP A 257 40.38 6.70 -16.85
C ASP A 257 39.88 8.05 -17.38
N GLU A 258 39.18 8.00 -18.53
CA GLU A 258 38.64 9.18 -19.21
C GLU A 258 37.63 9.95 -18.36
N LEU A 259 36.79 9.25 -17.53
CA LEU A 259 35.79 9.91 -16.69
C LEU A 259 36.45 10.64 -15.52
N GLN A 260 37.45 10.04 -14.90
CA GLN A 260 38.23 10.63 -13.81
C GLN A 260 39.07 11.81 -14.30
N SER A 261 39.81 11.64 -15.38
CA SER A 261 40.65 12.70 -15.97
C SER A 261 39.84 13.90 -16.39
N LYS A 262 38.69 13.68 -17.01
CA LYS A 262 37.76 14.73 -17.38
C LYS A 262 37.23 15.47 -16.13
N ALA A 263 36.82 14.78 -15.11
CA ALA A 263 36.34 15.39 -13.85
C ALA A 263 37.42 16.27 -13.21
N ILE A 264 38.69 15.88 -13.30
CA ILE A 264 39.82 16.65 -12.78
C ILE A 264 40.02 17.92 -13.61
N VAL A 265 40.01 17.84 -14.95
CA VAL A 265 40.21 19.01 -15.83
C VAL A 265 39.05 20.00 -15.71
N ASP A 266 37.83 19.52 -15.50
CA ASP A 266 36.62 20.35 -15.30
C ASP A 266 36.50 20.92 -13.87
N MET A 267 37.42 20.55 -12.94
CA MET A 267 37.40 21.00 -11.56
C MET A 267 37.74 22.48 -11.41
N ARG A 268 36.97 23.21 -10.61
CA ARG A 268 37.23 24.64 -10.34
C ARG A 268 38.36 24.79 -9.31
N LEU A 269 39.22 25.80 -9.49
CA LEU A 269 40.32 26.11 -8.54
C LEU A 269 39.84 26.32 -7.11
N SER A 270 38.62 26.82 -6.90
CA SER A 270 38.01 26.96 -5.57
C SER A 270 37.75 25.62 -4.84
N GLN A 271 37.81 24.52 -5.53
CA GLN A 271 37.59 23.17 -5.00
C GLN A 271 38.92 22.54 -4.50
N LEU A 272 40.06 23.23 -4.67
CA LEU A 272 41.37 22.76 -4.28
C LEU A 272 41.77 23.19 -2.84
N THR A 273 40.83 23.64 -2.03
CA THR A 273 41.08 24.02 -0.64
C THR A 273 41.15 22.79 0.27
N GLY A 274 41.97 22.83 1.34
CA GLY A 274 42.12 21.72 2.28
C GLY A 274 40.78 21.29 2.94
N LEU A 275 39.88 22.23 3.22
CA LEU A 275 38.52 21.95 3.69
C LEU A 275 37.70 21.10 2.69
N ARG A 276 37.90 21.33 1.40
CA ARG A 276 37.20 20.58 0.35
C ARG A 276 37.76 19.16 0.20
N LEU A 277 39.03 18.98 0.37
CA LEU A 277 39.67 17.66 0.38
C LEU A 277 39.07 16.77 1.49
N GLU A 278 38.95 17.31 2.70
CA GLU A 278 38.31 16.60 3.81
C GLU A 278 36.84 16.22 3.48
N GLN A 279 36.12 17.12 2.84
CA GLN A 279 34.73 16.83 2.37
C GLN A 279 34.70 15.72 1.34
N LEU A 280 35.65 15.67 0.39
CA LEU A 280 35.71 14.59 -0.62
C LEU A 280 36.01 13.24 0.01
N HIS A 281 36.95 13.18 0.98
CA HIS A 281 37.21 11.95 1.74
C HIS A 281 35.99 11.48 2.53
N ASN A 282 35.31 12.40 3.20
CA ASN A 282 34.08 12.07 3.95
C ASN A 282 32.98 11.56 3.04
N GLU A 283 32.74 12.23 1.89
CA GLU A 283 31.76 11.80 0.87
C GLU A 283 32.13 10.40 0.33
N PHE A 284 33.41 10.15 0.02
CA PHE A 284 33.87 8.86 -0.46
C PHE A 284 33.65 7.75 0.58
N ASN A 285 34.01 7.99 1.83
CA ASN A 285 33.84 7.02 2.93
C ASN A 285 32.35 6.68 3.16
N GLU A 286 31.46 7.67 3.12
CA GLU A 286 30.01 7.44 3.24
C GLU A 286 29.44 6.66 2.04
N LEU A 287 29.93 6.95 0.83
CA LEU A 287 29.54 6.18 -0.37
C LEU A 287 30.04 4.74 -0.27
N MET A 288 31.24 4.48 0.20
CA MET A 288 31.76 3.12 0.39
C MET A 288 30.91 2.32 1.37
N LYS A 289 30.51 2.92 2.50
CA LYS A 289 29.55 2.28 3.44
C LYS A 289 28.22 1.98 2.77
N THR A 290 27.72 2.90 1.94
CA THR A 290 26.48 2.73 1.19
C THR A 290 26.62 1.58 0.18
N ILE A 291 27.70 1.53 -0.57
CA ILE A 291 28.01 0.46 -1.54
C ILE A 291 28.06 -0.91 -0.82
N ASP A 292 28.74 -0.99 0.31
CA ASP A 292 28.82 -2.23 1.11
C ASP A 292 27.45 -2.67 1.59
N TYR A 293 26.62 -1.75 2.10
CA TYR A 293 25.26 -2.05 2.53
C TYR A 293 24.36 -2.51 1.37
N LEU A 294 24.41 -1.83 0.21
CA LEU A 294 23.65 -2.22 -0.97
C LEU A 294 24.08 -3.60 -1.51
N ASN A 295 25.38 -3.89 -1.47
CA ASN A 295 25.89 -5.23 -1.81
C ASN A 295 25.40 -6.31 -0.82
N GLN A 296 25.32 -5.99 0.46
CA GLN A 296 24.77 -6.92 1.46
C GLN A 296 23.29 -7.23 1.17
N ILE A 297 22.47 -6.22 0.85
CA ILE A 297 21.05 -6.44 0.46
C ILE A 297 20.92 -7.38 -0.74
N LEU A 298 21.80 -7.25 -1.75
CA LEU A 298 21.76 -8.09 -2.95
C LEU A 298 22.22 -9.53 -2.71
N ASN A 299 23.12 -9.74 -1.74
CA ASN A 299 23.73 -11.04 -1.48
C ASN A 299 23.08 -11.80 -0.30
N ASP A 300 22.36 -11.10 0.58
CA ASP A 300 21.68 -11.69 1.74
C ASP A 300 20.15 -11.59 1.60
N PRO A 301 19.49 -12.72 1.28
CA PRO A 301 18.03 -12.77 1.16
C PRO A 301 17.28 -12.36 2.43
N GLU A 302 17.85 -12.66 3.62
CA GLU A 302 17.19 -12.32 4.88
C GLU A 302 17.26 -10.81 5.15
N LEU A 303 18.39 -10.17 4.81
CA LEU A 303 18.47 -8.71 4.87
C LEU A 303 17.51 -8.04 3.88
N CYS A 304 17.39 -8.58 2.66
CA CYS A 304 16.42 -8.09 1.68
C CYS A 304 14.97 -8.17 2.20
N LYS A 305 14.58 -9.30 2.80
CA LYS A 305 13.27 -9.47 3.45
C LYS A 305 13.06 -8.45 4.58
N LYS A 306 14.08 -8.23 5.41
CA LYS A 306 14.02 -7.24 6.48
C LYS A 306 13.77 -5.84 5.93
N VAL A 307 14.52 -5.40 4.92
CA VAL A 307 14.33 -4.10 4.26
C VAL A 307 12.90 -3.95 3.73
N MET A 308 12.36 -4.99 3.09
CA MET A 308 10.98 -4.97 2.59
C MET A 308 9.96 -4.80 3.72
N LYS A 309 10.14 -5.51 4.85
CA LYS A 309 9.26 -5.40 6.01
C LYS A 309 9.35 -4.03 6.68
N ASP A 310 10.57 -3.51 6.83
CA ASP A 310 10.80 -2.19 7.43
C ASP A 310 10.10 -1.09 6.60
N GLU A 311 10.17 -1.15 5.26
CA GLU A 311 9.48 -0.22 4.37
C GLU A 311 7.94 -0.34 4.42
N LEU A 312 7.41 -1.55 4.61
CA LEU A 312 5.97 -1.76 4.78
C LEU A 312 5.50 -1.23 6.13
N ASN A 313 6.24 -1.48 7.20
CA ASN A 313 5.94 -0.99 8.54
C ASN A 313 6.02 0.54 8.63
N GLU A 314 6.98 1.17 7.96
CA GLU A 314 7.03 2.65 7.86
C GLU A 314 5.74 3.25 7.27
N VAL A 315 5.13 2.55 6.31
CA VAL A 315 3.84 3.00 5.73
C VAL A 315 2.68 2.78 6.69
N LYS A 316 2.72 1.70 7.50
CA LYS A 316 1.69 1.41 8.51
C LYS A 316 1.67 2.45 9.64
N GLU A 317 2.84 2.99 10.01
CA GLU A 317 2.99 3.96 11.10
C GLU A 317 2.61 5.40 10.69
N LYS A 318 2.57 5.71 9.40
CA LYS A 318 2.17 7.02 8.83
C LYS A 318 0.68 7.14 8.64
#